data_dd3577da1eb5d9590e155e540fa0373a
#
_entry.id   dd3577da1eb5d9590e155e540fa0373a
#
_cell.length_a   1.000
_cell.length_b   1.000
_cell.length_c   1.000
_cell.angle_alpha   90.00
_cell.angle_beta   90.00
_cell.angle_gamma   90.00
#
_symmetry.space_group_name_H-M   'P 1'
#
loop_
_entity.id
_entity.type
_entity.pdbx_description
1 polymer ?
#
loop_
_entity_poly.entity_id
_entity_poly.type
_entity_poly.pdbx_seq_one_letter_code
_entity_poly.pdbx_strand_id
1 'polypeptide(L)'
;MLGEQIYVFCSDDKNARNGATNFEDVRCISLVSVFSRLKEESNWTLADAEPYIELLIAFYQDHHQTTFRVMEASEVRRLQRIPCRQVLQEIFDGKFIELKNGMLRYKQ
;
A
#
# COMPACT_ATOMS: atom_id res chain seq x y z
N MET A 1 29.95 -13.34 2.52
CA MET A 1 29.28 -12.61 1.42
C MET A 1 28.19 -11.72 1.98
N LEU A 2 28.18 -10.55 1.51
CA LEU A 2 27.06 -9.66 1.86
C LEU A 2 25.80 -10.19 1.14
N GLY A 3 24.69 -10.22 1.84
CA GLY A 3 23.42 -10.60 1.25
C GLY A 3 23.00 -9.64 0.14
N GLU A 4 22.01 -10.04 -0.64
CA GLU A 4 21.44 -9.20 -1.66
C GLU A 4 20.86 -7.93 -1.02
N GLN A 5 21.15 -6.79 -1.61
CA GLN A 5 20.55 -5.54 -1.21
C GLN A 5 19.25 -5.34 -2.00
N ILE A 6 18.14 -5.17 -1.28
CA ILE A 6 16.86 -4.84 -1.88
C ILE A 6 16.57 -3.37 -1.55
N TYR A 7 16.37 -2.57 -2.59
CA TYR A 7 16.01 -1.18 -2.44
C TYR A 7 14.48 -1.04 -2.44
N VAL A 8 13.98 -0.25 -1.50
CA VAL A 8 12.55 0.03 -1.41
C VAL A 8 12.30 1.42 -1.97
N PHE A 9 11.47 1.50 -3.00
CA PHE A 9 11.00 2.75 -3.59
C PHE A 9 9.58 3.03 -3.11
N CYS A 10 9.44 4.08 -2.31
CA CYS A 10 8.15 4.46 -1.73
C CYS A 10 7.63 5.72 -2.42
N SER A 11 6.50 5.62 -3.09
CA SER A 11 5.87 6.76 -3.76
C SER A 11 4.37 6.53 -3.93
N ASP A 12 3.58 7.57 -3.79
CA ASP A 12 2.16 7.54 -4.16
C ASP A 12 1.95 7.75 -5.66
N ASP A 13 2.96 8.14 -6.40
CA ASP A 13 2.87 8.28 -7.84
C ASP A 13 2.95 6.91 -8.52
N LYS A 14 1.82 6.48 -9.08
CA LYS A 14 1.72 5.19 -9.78
C LYS A 14 2.72 5.10 -10.94
N ASN A 15 2.90 6.17 -11.70
CA ASN A 15 3.82 6.16 -12.84
C ASN A 15 5.27 6.02 -12.38
N ALA A 16 5.65 6.70 -11.30
CA ALA A 16 6.98 6.57 -10.73
C ALA A 16 7.21 5.13 -10.22
N ARG A 17 6.23 4.53 -9.53
CA ARG A 17 6.33 3.14 -9.09
C ARG A 17 6.46 2.17 -10.26
N ASN A 18 5.65 2.35 -11.31
CA ASN A 18 5.72 1.49 -12.49
C ASN A 18 7.10 1.57 -13.17
N GLY A 19 7.69 2.75 -13.25
CA GLY A 19 9.05 2.91 -13.76
C GLY A 19 10.08 2.17 -12.92
N ALA A 20 9.95 2.25 -11.59
CA ALA A 20 10.89 1.58 -10.68
C ALA A 20 10.79 0.06 -10.73
N THR A 21 9.65 -0.53 -11.13
CA THR A 21 9.52 -1.99 -11.26
C THR A 21 10.39 -2.59 -12.36
N ASN A 22 10.98 -1.77 -13.23
CA ASN A 22 11.94 -2.24 -14.25
C ASN A 22 13.28 -2.66 -13.64
N PHE A 23 13.54 -2.37 -12.37
CA PHE A 23 14.77 -2.75 -11.67
C PHE A 23 14.50 -3.97 -10.80
N GLU A 24 15.29 -5.01 -10.94
CA GLU A 24 15.07 -6.30 -10.24
C GLU A 24 15.21 -6.19 -8.72
N ASP A 25 16.11 -5.34 -8.27
CA ASP A 25 16.44 -5.16 -6.85
C ASP A 25 15.63 -4.02 -6.20
N VAL A 26 14.65 -3.45 -6.91
CA VAL A 26 13.80 -2.38 -6.39
C VAL A 26 12.40 -2.93 -6.13
N ARG A 27 11.95 -2.77 -4.90
CA ARG A 27 10.59 -3.08 -4.51
C ARG A 27 9.80 -1.79 -4.34
N CYS A 28 8.66 -1.71 -5.00
CA CYS A 28 7.82 -0.52 -4.97
C CYS A 28 6.72 -0.64 -3.93
N ILE A 29 6.54 0.40 -3.14
CA ILE A 29 5.43 0.50 -2.20
C ILE A 29 4.81 1.89 -2.28
N SER A 30 3.51 1.98 -2.02
CA SER A 30 2.83 3.25 -1.80
C SER A 30 2.89 3.61 -0.31
N LEU A 31 2.55 4.86 0.05
CA LEU A 31 2.48 5.24 1.47
C LEU A 31 1.44 4.40 2.22
N VAL A 32 0.35 4.05 1.56
CA VAL A 32 -0.68 3.19 2.16
C VAL A 32 -0.17 1.77 2.35
N SER A 33 0.55 1.22 1.39
CA SER A 33 1.06 -0.15 1.49
C SER A 33 2.19 -0.32 2.50
N VAL A 34 2.77 0.77 3.00
CA VAL A 34 3.68 0.71 4.16
C VAL A 34 3.00 0.03 5.35
N PHE A 35 1.72 0.31 5.58
CA PHE A 35 0.97 -0.32 6.68
C PHE A 35 0.80 -1.82 6.46
N SER A 36 0.62 -2.27 5.22
CA SER A 36 0.60 -3.70 4.91
C SER A 36 1.91 -4.38 5.31
N ARG A 37 3.03 -3.73 5.05
CA ARG A 37 4.35 -4.25 5.43
C ARG A 37 4.57 -4.25 6.93
N LEU A 38 4.16 -3.21 7.62
CA LEU A 38 4.26 -3.16 9.08
C LEU A 38 3.47 -4.29 9.71
N LYS A 39 2.28 -4.59 9.17
CA LYS A 39 1.50 -5.74 9.61
C LYS A 39 2.23 -7.06 9.38
N GLU A 40 2.73 -7.29 8.18
CA GLU A 40 3.33 -8.59 7.82
C GLU A 40 4.73 -8.79 8.39
N GLU A 41 5.56 -7.75 8.41
CA GLU A 41 6.97 -7.87 8.78
C GLU A 41 7.24 -7.51 10.24
N SER A 42 6.42 -6.65 10.84
CA SER A 42 6.63 -6.15 12.21
C SER A 42 5.48 -6.50 13.16
N ASN A 43 4.52 -7.27 12.70
CA ASN A 43 3.36 -7.72 13.48
C ASN A 43 2.55 -6.57 14.11
N TRP A 44 2.49 -5.44 13.43
CA TRP A 44 1.67 -4.32 13.90
C TRP A 44 0.19 -4.69 13.88
N THR A 45 -0.53 -4.23 14.90
CA THR A 45 -1.98 -4.28 14.95
C THR A 45 -2.57 -2.95 14.51
N LEU A 46 -3.88 -2.92 14.28
CA LEU A 46 -4.58 -1.67 13.99
C LEU A 46 -4.35 -0.63 15.11
N ALA A 47 -4.36 -1.07 16.37
CA ALA A 47 -4.13 -0.17 17.49
C ALA A 47 -2.74 0.49 17.44
N ASP A 48 -1.71 -0.27 17.05
CA ASP A 48 -0.36 0.27 16.89
C ASP A 48 -0.29 1.33 15.79
N ALA A 49 -1.07 1.15 14.74
CA ALA A 49 -1.04 2.01 13.57
C ALA A 49 -1.92 3.25 13.69
N GLU A 50 -2.93 3.24 14.56
CA GLU A 50 -3.96 4.29 14.61
C GLU A 50 -3.42 5.72 14.65
N PRO A 51 -2.42 6.07 15.49
CA PRO A 51 -1.90 7.45 15.49
C PRO A 51 -1.33 7.87 14.14
N TYR A 52 -0.68 6.95 13.46
CA TYR A 52 -0.09 7.21 12.14
C TYR A 52 -1.14 7.24 11.04
N ILE A 53 -2.19 6.45 11.18
CA ILE A 53 -3.34 6.46 10.26
C ILE A 53 -4.00 7.85 10.29
N GLU A 54 -4.22 8.41 11.46
CA GLU A 54 -4.81 9.74 11.58
C GLU A 54 -3.95 10.82 10.91
N LEU A 55 -2.63 10.75 11.09
CA LEU A 55 -1.70 11.67 10.44
C LEU A 55 -1.75 11.52 8.91
N LEU A 56 -1.78 10.29 8.41
CA LEU A 56 -1.83 10.04 6.97
C LEU A 56 -3.14 10.51 6.36
N ILE A 57 -4.26 10.29 7.04
CA ILE A 57 -5.56 10.75 6.56
C ILE A 57 -5.60 12.28 6.50
N ALA A 58 -5.09 12.96 7.51
CA ALA A 58 -5.01 14.43 7.51
C ALA A 58 -4.15 14.93 6.35
N PHE A 59 -3.01 14.30 6.10
CA PHE A 59 -2.15 14.62 4.96
C PHE A 59 -2.89 14.48 3.63
N TYR A 60 -3.61 13.38 3.44
CA TYR A 60 -4.34 13.16 2.19
C TYR A 60 -5.51 14.13 2.03
N GLN A 61 -6.21 14.48 3.10
CA GLN A 61 -7.27 15.48 3.06
C GLN A 61 -6.74 16.84 2.61
N ASP A 62 -5.58 17.26 3.11
CA ASP A 62 -4.92 18.50 2.70
C ASP A 62 -4.56 18.50 1.21
N HIS A 63 -4.37 17.32 0.63
CA HIS A 63 -4.09 17.15 -0.79
C HIS A 63 -5.34 16.75 -1.61
N HIS A 64 -6.53 16.95 -1.04
CA HIS A 64 -7.81 16.64 -1.67
C HIS A 64 -7.95 15.18 -2.12
N GLN A 65 -7.31 14.29 -1.40
CA GLN A 65 -7.39 12.85 -1.67
C GLN A 65 -8.11 12.15 -0.51
N THR A 66 -9.34 11.70 -0.76
CA THR A 66 -10.16 11.04 0.27
C THR A 66 -10.40 9.56 0.00
N THR A 67 -10.04 9.09 -1.20
CA THR A 67 -10.21 7.69 -1.60
C THR A 67 -8.93 7.16 -2.23
N PHE A 68 -8.78 5.83 -2.18
CA PHE A 68 -7.72 5.11 -2.88
C PHE A 68 -8.31 4.15 -3.89
N ARG A 69 -7.55 3.91 -4.94
CA ARG A 69 -7.86 2.87 -5.92
C ARG A 69 -7.27 1.56 -5.44
N VAL A 70 -8.13 0.57 -5.28
CA VAL A 70 -7.73 -0.81 -5.01
C VAL A 70 -8.25 -1.70 -6.13
N MET A 71 -7.58 -2.81 -6.37
CA MET A 71 -7.96 -3.74 -7.41
C MET A 71 -8.93 -4.78 -6.84
N GLU A 72 -9.99 -5.07 -7.58
CA GLU A 72 -10.92 -6.12 -7.22
C GLU A 72 -10.28 -7.51 -7.36
N ALA A 73 -10.85 -8.49 -6.65
CA ALA A 73 -10.36 -9.86 -6.65
C ALA A 73 -10.64 -10.61 -7.96
N SER A 74 -11.47 -10.07 -8.85
CA SER A 74 -11.85 -10.73 -10.09
C SER A 74 -10.72 -10.77 -11.11
N GLU A 75 -10.80 -11.71 -12.08
CA GLU A 75 -9.86 -11.79 -13.20
C GLU A 75 -9.88 -10.53 -14.07
N VAL A 76 -11.01 -9.84 -14.11
CA VAL A 76 -11.11 -8.55 -14.78
C VAL A 76 -10.46 -7.51 -13.88
N ARG A 77 -9.43 -6.84 -14.38
CA ARG A 77 -8.66 -5.84 -13.63
C ARG A 77 -9.50 -4.58 -13.39
N ARG A 78 -10.47 -4.69 -12.54
CA ARG A 78 -11.29 -3.54 -12.13
C ARG A 78 -10.67 -2.84 -10.95
N LEU A 79 -10.64 -1.50 -11.05
CA LEU A 79 -10.25 -0.64 -9.96
C LEU A 79 -11.49 -0.10 -9.26
N GLN A 80 -11.44 -0.10 -7.95
CA GLN A 80 -12.50 0.40 -7.09
C GLN A 80 -11.94 1.51 -6.22
N ARG A 81 -12.68 2.59 -6.05
CA ARG A 81 -12.30 3.67 -5.14
C ARG A 81 -12.92 3.43 -3.78
N ILE A 82 -12.08 3.41 -2.77
CA ILE A 82 -12.49 3.13 -1.39
C ILE A 82 -11.99 4.26 -0.49
N PRO A 83 -12.77 4.70 0.50
CA PRO A 83 -12.32 5.69 1.47
C PRO A 83 -11.01 5.29 2.12
N CYS A 84 -10.11 6.27 2.32
CA CYS A 84 -8.77 6.03 2.87
C CYS A 84 -8.82 5.27 4.19
N ARG A 85 -9.71 5.65 5.10
CA ARG A 85 -9.83 4.98 6.40
C ARG A 85 -10.23 3.51 6.23
N GLN A 86 -11.13 3.22 5.31
CA GLN A 86 -11.56 1.85 5.05
C GLN A 86 -10.43 1.00 4.51
N VAL A 87 -9.63 1.52 3.57
CA VAL A 87 -8.48 0.81 3.04
C VAL A 87 -7.51 0.44 4.16
N LEU A 88 -7.19 1.39 5.03
CA LEU A 88 -6.26 1.16 6.12
C LEU A 88 -6.79 0.12 7.10
N GLN A 89 -8.07 0.16 7.45
CA GLN A 89 -8.70 -0.86 8.29
C GLN A 89 -8.65 -2.24 7.63
N GLU A 90 -8.98 -2.32 6.34
CA GLU A 90 -8.99 -3.59 5.61
C GLU A 90 -7.60 -4.18 5.43
N ILE A 91 -6.54 -3.36 5.39
CA ILE A 91 -5.16 -3.85 5.43
C ILE A 91 -4.94 -4.68 6.70
N PHE A 92 -5.32 -4.15 7.86
CA PHE A 92 -5.12 -4.86 9.13
C PHE A 92 -6.07 -6.06 9.29
N ASP A 93 -7.19 -6.07 8.58
CA ASP A 93 -8.07 -7.24 8.49
C ASP A 93 -7.53 -8.32 7.55
N GLY A 94 -6.43 -8.06 6.87
CA GLY A 94 -5.80 -9.02 5.97
C GLY A 94 -6.55 -9.25 4.67
N LYS A 95 -7.29 -8.26 4.18
CA LYS A 95 -8.13 -8.40 2.99
C LYS A 95 -7.41 -8.19 1.67
N PHE A 96 -6.17 -7.71 1.71
CA PHE A 96 -5.43 -7.36 0.50
C PHE A 96 -4.17 -8.19 0.33
N ILE A 97 -3.75 -8.33 -0.93
CA ILE A 97 -2.37 -8.65 -1.29
C ILE A 97 -1.73 -7.42 -1.92
N GLU A 98 -0.42 -7.25 -1.71
CA GLU A 98 0.35 -6.18 -2.30
C GLU A 98 0.94 -6.64 -3.63
N LEU A 99 0.71 -5.87 -4.69
CA LEU A 99 1.28 -6.13 -6.00
C LEU A 99 2.67 -5.52 -6.12
N LYS A 100 3.44 -5.97 -7.12
CA LYS A 100 4.82 -5.52 -7.32
C LYS A 100 4.95 -4.00 -7.45
N ASN A 101 3.95 -3.34 -8.01
CA ASN A 101 3.95 -1.88 -8.19
C ASN A 101 3.40 -1.11 -6.99
N GLY A 102 3.17 -1.78 -5.87
CA GLY A 102 2.66 -1.17 -4.64
C GLY A 102 1.15 -1.00 -4.59
N MET A 103 0.41 -1.44 -5.60
CA MET A 103 -1.04 -1.45 -5.53
C MET A 103 -1.54 -2.58 -4.64
N LEU A 104 -2.71 -2.38 -4.04
CA LEU A 104 -3.40 -3.39 -3.25
C LEU A 104 -4.51 -4.04 -4.08
N ARG A 105 -4.64 -5.34 -3.96
CA ARG A 105 -5.71 -6.12 -4.58
C ARG A 105 -6.40 -6.95 -3.51
N TYR A 106 -7.74 -6.99 -3.55
CA TYR A 106 -8.49 -7.87 -2.66
C TYR A 106 -8.13 -9.33 -2.89
N LYS A 107 -8.02 -10.08 -1.80
CA LYS A 107 -7.88 -11.54 -1.87
C LYS A 107 -9.16 -12.16 -2.41
N GLN A 108 -8.98 -13.24 -3.13
CA GLN A 108 -10.11 -14.05 -3.59
C GLN A 108 -10.66 -14.92 -2.48
#